data_0ebea4146e6e3e640ee03f820e3a2e0c
#
_entry.id   0ebea4146e6e3e640ee03f820e3a2e0c
#
_cell.length_a   1.000
_cell.length_b   1.000
_cell.length_c   1.000
_cell.angle_alpha   90.00
_cell.angle_beta   90.00
_cell.angle_gamma   90.00
#
_symmetry.space_group_name_H-M   'P 1'
#
loop_
_entity.id
_entity.type
_entity.pdbx_description
1 polymer ?
#
loop_
_entity_poly.entity_id
_entity_poly.type
_entity_poly.pdbx_seq_one_letter_code
_entity_poly.pdbx_strand_id
1 'polypeptide(L)'
;MRAWVVAAGLIEGPDGLVLVQNRRRDGSLDWSPPGGVIEVHEGEAITDGLSREVMEETGLVVDDWEGPVYDVEVVAEALGWSLRAETFIARSYSGSLAVDDPDGIVVDARFVAVAEWRSLLAGTHPWVREPIEAWLTGRPTLTSYRYRLDGPAGSVEVVRLHS
;
A
#
# COMPACT_ATOMS: atom_id res chain seq x y z
N MET A 1 9.17 4.99 20.30
CA MET A 1 8.16 4.71 19.28
C MET A 1 8.84 4.24 18.01
N ARG A 2 8.37 3.15 17.44
CA ARG A 2 8.93 2.62 16.20
C ARG A 2 8.27 3.31 15.01
N ALA A 3 9.08 3.87 14.10
CA ALA A 3 8.62 4.56 12.91
C ALA A 3 8.88 3.70 11.66
N TRP A 4 7.83 3.50 10.86
CA TRP A 4 7.90 2.75 9.62
C TRP A 4 7.76 3.68 8.43
N VAL A 5 8.55 3.46 7.39
CA VAL A 5 8.37 4.09 6.08
C VAL A 5 7.93 3.02 5.11
N VAL A 6 6.82 3.27 4.44
CA VAL A 6 6.19 2.33 3.50
C VAL A 6 5.99 3.03 2.16
N ALA A 7 6.12 2.30 1.08
CA ALA A 7 5.74 2.79 -0.24
C ALA A 7 4.78 1.80 -0.89
N ALA A 8 3.86 2.31 -1.69
CA ALA A 8 2.90 1.52 -2.45
C ALA A 8 2.85 1.98 -3.91
N GLY A 9 2.55 1.05 -4.81
CA GLY A 9 2.52 1.30 -6.24
C GLY A 9 1.13 1.13 -6.84
N LEU A 10 0.70 2.10 -7.62
CA LEU A 10 -0.50 2.03 -8.44
C LEU A 10 -0.06 1.66 -9.86
N ILE A 11 -0.35 0.42 -10.27
CA ILE A 11 0.06 -0.15 -11.55
C ILE A 11 -1.19 -0.46 -12.35
N GLU A 12 -1.46 0.37 -13.36
CA GLU A 12 -2.64 0.21 -14.22
C GLU A 12 -2.27 -0.60 -15.46
N GLY A 13 -3.11 -1.58 -15.78
CA GLY A 13 -3.08 -2.32 -17.03
C GLY A 13 -4.42 -2.23 -17.75
N PRO A 14 -4.56 -2.88 -18.95
CA PRO A 14 -5.82 -2.87 -19.70
C PRO A 14 -6.99 -3.45 -18.92
N ASP A 15 -6.72 -4.40 -18.03
CA ASP A 15 -7.74 -5.11 -17.27
C ASP A 15 -8.01 -4.53 -15.88
N GLY A 16 -7.26 -3.52 -15.46
CA GLY A 16 -7.47 -2.86 -14.18
C GLY A 16 -6.19 -2.53 -13.43
N LEU A 17 -6.30 -2.43 -12.11
CA LEU A 17 -5.22 -2.06 -11.21
C LEU A 17 -4.67 -3.30 -10.52
N VAL A 18 -3.34 -3.38 -10.37
CA VAL A 18 -2.71 -4.49 -9.65
C VAL A 18 -3.03 -4.39 -8.16
N LEU A 19 -3.63 -5.45 -7.63
CA LEU A 19 -3.76 -5.66 -6.19
C LEU A 19 -3.08 -6.97 -5.81
N VAL A 20 -2.53 -7.01 -4.61
CA VAL A 20 -1.95 -8.20 -4.00
C VAL A 20 -2.80 -8.66 -2.82
N GLN A 21 -2.87 -9.97 -2.64
CA GLN A 21 -3.52 -10.57 -1.48
C GLN A 21 -2.47 -10.90 -0.43
N ASN A 22 -2.67 -10.38 0.77
CA ASN A 22 -1.77 -10.54 1.91
C ASN A 22 -2.35 -11.54 2.90
N ARG A 23 -1.48 -12.36 3.48
CA ARG A 23 -1.82 -13.23 4.61
C ARG A 23 -1.34 -12.57 5.90
N ARG A 24 -2.27 -12.28 6.79
CA ARG A 24 -1.98 -11.73 8.12
C ARG A 24 -1.50 -12.82 9.08
N ARG A 25 -0.93 -12.41 10.23
CA ARG A 25 -0.45 -13.35 11.26
C ARG A 25 -1.54 -14.28 11.80
N ASP A 26 -2.78 -13.79 11.88
CA ASP A 26 -3.94 -14.56 12.32
C ASP A 26 -4.51 -15.48 11.22
N GLY A 27 -3.88 -15.51 10.04
CA GLY A 27 -4.30 -16.31 8.89
C GLY A 27 -5.36 -15.64 8.01
N SER A 28 -5.89 -14.48 8.41
CA SER A 28 -6.83 -13.73 7.58
C SER A 28 -6.15 -13.17 6.33
N LEU A 29 -6.95 -12.93 5.30
CA LEU A 29 -6.49 -12.42 4.02
C LEU A 29 -7.07 -11.04 3.77
N ASP A 30 -6.27 -10.13 3.22
CA ASP A 30 -6.75 -8.85 2.73
C ASP A 30 -6.06 -8.47 1.43
N TRP A 31 -6.58 -7.45 0.75
CA TRP A 31 -6.06 -6.95 -0.51
C TRP A 31 -5.53 -5.53 -0.34
N SER A 32 -4.46 -5.23 -1.04
CA SER A 32 -3.85 -3.89 -1.08
C SER A 32 -3.11 -3.67 -2.38
N PRO A 33 -2.78 -2.42 -2.74
CA PRO A 33 -1.75 -2.18 -3.76
C PRO A 33 -0.43 -2.82 -3.34
N PRO A 34 0.41 -3.26 -4.29
CA PRO A 34 1.72 -3.81 -3.96
C PRO A 34 2.63 -2.75 -3.36
N GLY A 35 3.49 -3.17 -2.45
CA GLY A 35 4.45 -2.31 -1.77
C GLY A 35 4.91 -2.94 -0.46
N GLY A 36 5.64 -2.17 0.32
CA GLY A 36 6.17 -2.68 1.58
C GLY A 36 7.02 -1.67 2.31
N VAL A 37 7.68 -2.15 3.34
CA VAL A 37 8.59 -1.35 4.17
C VAL A 37 9.85 -1.02 3.39
N ILE A 38 10.23 0.25 3.41
CA ILE A 38 11.44 0.75 2.77
C ILE A 38 12.51 0.94 3.84
N GLU A 39 13.68 0.37 3.61
CA GLU A 39 14.79 0.39 4.56
C GLU A 39 15.61 1.69 4.44
N VAL A 40 14.94 2.82 4.74
CA VAL A 40 15.55 4.16 4.63
C VAL A 40 16.77 4.31 5.53
N HIS A 41 16.79 3.64 6.69
CA HIS A 41 17.94 3.66 7.61
C HIS A 41 19.15 2.93 7.05
N GLU A 42 18.97 2.04 6.10
CA GLU A 42 20.02 1.33 5.38
C GLU A 42 20.43 2.05 4.09
N GLY A 43 19.89 3.25 3.85
CA GLY A 43 20.21 4.05 2.67
C GLY A 43 19.38 3.71 1.43
N GLU A 44 18.33 2.90 1.56
CA GLU A 44 17.46 2.58 0.44
C GLU A 44 16.60 3.80 0.06
N ALA A 45 16.65 4.19 -1.21
CA ALA A 45 15.76 5.23 -1.74
C ALA A 45 14.34 4.68 -1.85
N ILE A 46 13.33 5.52 -1.64
CA ILE A 46 11.93 5.10 -1.56
C ILE A 46 11.50 4.38 -2.86
N THR A 47 11.77 4.96 -4.02
CA THR A 47 11.37 4.36 -5.30
C THR A 47 12.17 3.09 -5.64
N ASP A 48 13.44 3.00 -5.24
CA ASP A 48 14.24 1.79 -5.41
C ASP A 48 13.68 0.64 -4.56
N GLY A 49 13.34 0.93 -3.32
CA GLY A 49 12.70 -0.03 -2.41
C GLY A 49 11.33 -0.45 -2.91
N LEU A 50 10.56 0.48 -3.44
CA LEU A 50 9.25 0.17 -4.02
C LEU A 50 9.39 -0.75 -5.23
N SER A 51 10.34 -0.50 -6.13
CA SER A 51 10.61 -1.37 -7.28
C SER A 51 10.97 -2.78 -6.85
N ARG A 52 11.79 -2.91 -5.81
CA ARG A 52 12.16 -4.21 -5.23
C ARG A 52 10.94 -4.95 -4.67
N GLU A 53 10.14 -4.28 -3.85
CA GLU A 53 8.93 -4.87 -3.25
C GLU A 53 7.93 -5.31 -4.32
N VAL A 54 7.70 -4.47 -5.32
CA VAL A 54 6.77 -4.78 -6.42
C VAL A 54 7.24 -6.01 -7.19
N MET A 55 8.54 -6.11 -7.48
CA MET A 55 9.08 -7.28 -8.18
C MET A 55 8.91 -8.56 -7.35
N GLU A 56 9.21 -8.51 -6.06
CA GLU A 56 9.05 -9.66 -5.16
C GLU A 56 7.58 -10.11 -5.07
N GLU A 57 6.67 -9.17 -4.96
CA GLU A 57 5.24 -9.45 -4.74
C GLU A 57 4.46 -9.75 -6.02
N THR A 58 4.86 -9.22 -7.15
CA THR A 58 4.08 -9.29 -8.40
C THR A 58 4.82 -9.85 -9.61
N GLY A 59 6.15 -9.88 -9.58
CA GLY A 59 6.97 -10.23 -10.74
C GLY A 59 7.11 -9.09 -11.76
N LEU A 60 6.50 -7.95 -11.52
CA LEU A 60 6.59 -6.81 -12.44
C LEU A 60 7.83 -5.97 -12.14
N VAL A 61 8.49 -5.52 -13.21
CA VAL A 61 9.64 -4.62 -13.14
C VAL A 61 9.17 -3.22 -13.55
N VAL A 62 9.19 -2.29 -12.62
CA VAL A 62 8.79 -0.90 -12.87
C VAL A 62 10.03 -0.06 -13.09
N ASP A 63 10.09 0.60 -14.25
CA ASP A 63 11.25 1.40 -14.67
C ASP A 63 11.10 2.88 -14.31
N ASP A 64 9.88 3.37 -14.17
CA ASP A 64 9.60 4.78 -13.94
C ASP A 64 8.40 4.97 -13.02
N TRP A 65 8.63 5.70 -11.93
CA TRP A 65 7.60 6.06 -10.96
C TRP A 65 7.30 7.56 -11.01
N GLU A 66 6.02 7.91 -10.90
CA GLU A 66 5.58 9.29 -10.73
C GLU A 66 4.91 9.46 -9.37
N GLY A 67 5.23 10.51 -8.67
CA GLY A 67 4.61 10.82 -7.38
C GLY A 67 5.58 11.33 -6.34
N PRO A 68 5.18 11.27 -5.06
CA PRO A 68 3.97 10.60 -4.57
C PRO A 68 2.67 11.29 -5.00
N VAL A 69 1.64 10.51 -5.29
CA VAL A 69 0.33 11.04 -5.67
C VAL A 69 -0.57 11.28 -4.45
N TYR A 70 -0.32 10.57 -3.37
CA TYR A 70 -0.81 10.88 -2.03
C TYR A 70 0.12 10.28 -0.99
N ASP A 71 0.04 10.79 0.22
CA ASP A 71 0.74 10.23 1.36
C ASP A 71 -0.22 9.97 2.52
N VAL A 72 0.19 9.07 3.40
CA VAL A 72 -0.60 8.66 4.57
C VAL A 72 0.30 8.64 5.78
N GLU A 73 -0.19 9.19 6.87
CA GLU A 73 0.46 9.10 8.17
C GLU A 73 -0.49 8.42 9.15
N VAL A 74 -0.01 7.42 9.85
CA VAL A 74 -0.77 6.72 10.91
C VAL A 74 0.05 6.77 12.18
N VAL A 75 -0.56 7.26 13.26
CA VAL A 75 0.08 7.31 14.58
C VAL A 75 -0.72 6.42 15.54
N ALA A 76 -0.03 5.44 16.12
CA ALA A 76 -0.57 4.51 17.09
C ALA A 76 0.23 4.63 18.39
N GLU A 77 0.05 5.73 19.10
CA GLU A 77 0.85 6.06 20.28
C GLU A 77 0.75 5.00 21.36
N ALA A 78 -0.45 4.55 21.68
CA ALA A 78 -0.68 3.51 22.69
C ALA A 78 -0.06 2.15 22.30
N LEU A 79 0.17 1.90 21.01
CA LEU A 79 0.80 0.69 20.51
C LEU A 79 2.30 0.86 20.23
N GLY A 80 2.82 2.07 20.39
CA GLY A 80 4.25 2.37 20.27
C GLY A 80 4.79 2.44 18.85
N TRP A 81 3.96 2.74 17.83
CA TRP A 81 4.43 2.84 16.46
C TRP A 81 3.76 3.96 15.68
N SER A 82 4.43 4.37 14.63
CA SER A 82 3.89 5.26 13.60
C SER A 82 4.29 4.76 12.22
N LEU A 83 3.54 5.16 11.21
CA LEU A 83 3.77 4.75 9.83
C LEU A 83 3.58 5.96 8.93
N ARG A 84 4.48 6.11 7.96
CA ARG A 84 4.33 7.04 6.86
C ARG A 84 4.39 6.25 5.57
N ALA A 85 3.36 6.38 4.74
CA ALA A 85 3.28 5.70 3.46
C ALA A 85 3.20 6.71 2.33
N GLU A 86 3.98 6.50 1.28
CA GLU A 86 3.92 7.28 0.04
C GLU A 86 3.47 6.37 -1.09
N THR A 87 2.56 6.85 -1.95
CA THR A 87 2.00 6.08 -3.05
C THR A 87 2.38 6.71 -4.38
N PHE A 88 2.87 5.89 -5.30
CA PHE A 88 3.38 6.30 -6.61
C PHE A 88 2.62 5.60 -7.74
N ILE A 89 2.59 6.22 -8.91
CA ILE A 89 2.06 5.62 -10.13
C ILE A 89 3.20 5.05 -10.96
N ALA A 90 3.06 3.82 -11.44
CA ALA A 90 3.99 3.24 -12.40
C ALA A 90 3.73 3.82 -13.79
N ARG A 91 4.72 4.51 -14.36
CA ARG A 91 4.65 5.08 -15.70
C ARG A 91 5.04 4.09 -16.78
N SER A 92 6.01 3.24 -16.48
CA SER A 92 6.39 2.15 -17.38
C SER A 92 6.80 0.93 -16.57
N TYR A 93 6.38 -0.22 -17.04
CA TYR A 93 6.72 -1.48 -16.41
C TYR A 93 6.72 -2.60 -17.44
N SER A 94 7.36 -3.72 -17.09
CA SER A 94 7.45 -4.91 -17.92
C SER A 94 7.28 -6.16 -17.05
N GLY A 95 7.23 -7.31 -17.70
CA GLY A 95 7.07 -8.59 -17.03
C GLY A 95 5.63 -9.06 -16.96
N SER A 96 5.42 -10.15 -16.26
CA SER A 96 4.10 -10.77 -16.06
C SER A 96 3.93 -11.12 -14.58
N LEU A 97 2.67 -11.23 -14.14
CA LEU A 97 2.37 -11.52 -12.74
C LEU A 97 2.92 -12.90 -12.33
N ALA A 98 3.78 -12.89 -11.31
CA ALA A 98 4.34 -14.09 -10.69
C ALA A 98 4.72 -13.73 -9.26
N VAL A 99 4.11 -14.38 -8.29
CA VAL A 99 4.39 -14.13 -6.89
C VAL A 99 5.60 -14.97 -6.46
N ASP A 100 6.64 -14.30 -5.96
CA ASP A 100 7.82 -14.93 -5.37
C ASP A 100 8.27 -14.08 -4.19
N ASP A 101 7.39 -13.99 -3.18
CA ASP A 101 7.63 -13.15 -2.00
C ASP A 101 8.47 -13.93 -0.99
N PRO A 102 9.74 -13.52 -0.74
CA PRO A 102 10.61 -14.19 0.23
C PRO A 102 10.07 -14.14 1.66
N ASP A 103 9.25 -13.13 1.99
CA ASP A 103 8.63 -13.00 3.31
C ASP A 103 7.37 -13.88 3.46
N GLY A 104 6.83 -14.42 2.37
CA GLY A 104 5.67 -15.30 2.37
C GLY A 104 4.35 -14.63 2.77
N ILE A 105 4.30 -13.30 2.74
CA ILE A 105 3.11 -12.52 3.11
C ILE A 105 2.14 -12.44 1.94
N VAL A 106 2.64 -12.15 0.74
CA VAL A 106 1.83 -12.06 -0.46
C VAL A 106 1.59 -13.46 -1.03
N VAL A 107 0.33 -13.81 -1.21
CA VAL A 107 -0.09 -15.14 -1.68
C VAL A 107 -0.74 -15.11 -3.06
N ASP A 108 -1.11 -13.93 -3.57
CA ASP A 108 -1.70 -13.76 -4.90
C ASP A 108 -1.49 -12.33 -5.40
N ALA A 109 -1.48 -12.15 -6.71
CA ALA A 109 -1.42 -10.84 -7.37
C ALA A 109 -2.27 -10.88 -8.64
N ARG A 110 -3.11 -9.84 -8.82
CA ARG A 110 -4.02 -9.76 -9.98
C ARG A 110 -4.17 -8.33 -10.46
N PHE A 111 -4.47 -8.20 -11.76
CA PHE A 111 -5.09 -6.97 -12.27
C PHE A 111 -6.59 -7.03 -11.96
N VAL A 112 -7.06 -6.10 -11.16
CA VAL A 112 -8.44 -6.06 -10.67
C VAL A 112 -9.19 -4.92 -11.35
N ALA A 113 -10.32 -5.24 -11.98
CA ALA A 113 -11.17 -4.24 -12.62
C ALA A 113 -11.66 -3.22 -11.58
N VAL A 114 -11.78 -1.96 -12.00
CA VAL A 114 -12.21 -0.86 -11.10
C VAL A 114 -13.56 -1.16 -10.45
N ALA A 115 -14.46 -1.87 -11.14
CA ALA A 115 -15.74 -2.26 -10.58
C ALA A 115 -15.64 -3.24 -9.41
N GLU A 116 -14.53 -3.99 -9.29
CA GLU A 116 -14.33 -5.03 -8.26
C GLU A 116 -13.46 -4.60 -7.10
N TRP A 117 -12.60 -3.58 -7.29
CA TRP A 117 -11.62 -3.22 -6.26
C TRP A 117 -12.28 -2.80 -4.94
N ARG A 118 -13.45 -2.17 -5.00
CA ARG A 118 -14.15 -1.69 -3.81
C ARG A 118 -14.53 -2.85 -2.88
N SER A 119 -15.04 -3.95 -3.43
CA SER A 119 -15.38 -5.12 -2.64
C SER A 119 -14.14 -5.84 -2.10
N LEU A 120 -13.07 -5.91 -2.88
CA LEU A 120 -11.81 -6.54 -2.42
C LEU A 120 -11.14 -5.73 -1.31
N LEU A 121 -11.19 -4.40 -1.37
CA LEU A 121 -10.58 -3.53 -0.38
C LEU A 121 -11.46 -3.31 0.86
N ALA A 122 -12.70 -3.77 0.87
CA ALA A 122 -13.65 -3.51 1.96
C ALA A 122 -13.15 -3.99 3.33
N GLY A 123 -12.39 -5.08 3.38
CA GLY A 123 -11.83 -5.64 4.61
C GLY A 123 -10.46 -5.11 5.00
N THR A 124 -9.90 -4.19 4.22
CA THR A 124 -8.57 -3.65 4.50
C THR A 124 -8.65 -2.40 5.38
N HIS A 125 -7.52 -1.98 5.94
CA HIS A 125 -7.48 -0.82 6.84
C HIS A 125 -8.00 0.45 6.16
N PRO A 126 -8.70 1.33 6.91
CA PRO A 126 -9.19 2.60 6.36
C PRO A 126 -8.10 3.46 5.72
N TRP A 127 -6.91 3.49 6.30
CA TRP A 127 -5.78 4.27 5.76
C TRP A 127 -5.19 3.71 4.47
N VAL A 128 -5.54 2.48 4.10
CA VAL A 128 -5.19 1.91 2.79
C VAL A 128 -6.32 2.16 1.80
N ARG A 129 -7.57 1.81 2.13
CA ARG A 129 -8.69 1.85 1.19
C ARG A 129 -9.23 3.25 0.91
N GLU A 130 -9.31 4.14 1.91
CA GLU A 130 -9.88 5.48 1.70
C GLU A 130 -9.08 6.34 0.73
N PRO A 131 -7.73 6.44 0.86
CA PRO A 131 -6.94 7.21 -0.10
C PRO A 131 -7.01 6.66 -1.53
N ILE A 132 -6.92 5.34 -1.70
CA ILE A 132 -6.98 4.74 -3.03
C ILE A 132 -8.37 4.89 -3.66
N GLU A 133 -9.43 4.79 -2.85
CA GLU A 133 -10.80 5.02 -3.29
C GLU A 133 -10.98 6.46 -3.79
N ALA A 134 -10.47 7.43 -3.04
CA ALA A 134 -10.50 8.83 -3.44
C ALA A 134 -9.72 9.07 -4.74
N TRP A 135 -8.54 8.45 -4.88
CA TRP A 135 -7.72 8.55 -6.08
C TRP A 135 -8.42 7.98 -7.30
N LEU A 136 -9.03 6.80 -7.17
CA LEU A 136 -9.72 6.11 -8.27
C LEU A 136 -11.00 6.85 -8.72
N THR A 137 -11.67 7.54 -7.81
CA THR A 137 -12.90 8.27 -8.12
C THR A 137 -12.67 9.71 -8.54
N GLY A 138 -11.73 10.42 -7.94
CA GLY A 138 -11.49 11.85 -8.17
C GLY A 138 -10.12 12.18 -8.75
N ARG A 139 -9.17 11.25 -8.71
CA ARG A 139 -7.76 11.43 -9.14
C ARG A 139 -7.18 12.76 -8.68
N PRO A 140 -7.16 13.04 -7.37
CA PRO A 140 -6.60 14.29 -6.85
C PRO A 140 -5.10 14.40 -7.20
N THR A 141 -4.57 15.63 -7.31
CA THR A 141 -3.17 15.85 -7.68
C THR A 141 -2.23 15.39 -6.59
N LEU A 142 -2.42 15.86 -5.38
CA LEU A 142 -1.67 15.44 -4.19
C LEU A 142 -2.57 15.62 -3.00
N THR A 143 -2.65 14.59 -2.18
CA THR A 143 -3.46 14.64 -0.96
C THR A 143 -2.73 13.93 0.16
N SER A 144 -2.76 14.53 1.34
CA SER A 144 -2.22 13.96 2.56
C SER A 144 -3.35 13.49 3.45
N TYR A 145 -3.22 12.26 3.95
CA TYR A 145 -4.19 11.64 4.84
C TYR A 145 -3.55 11.36 6.18
N ARG A 146 -4.24 11.66 7.25
CA ARG A 146 -3.74 11.44 8.61
C ARG A 146 -4.73 10.66 9.42
N TYR A 147 -4.22 9.65 10.15
CA TYR A 147 -5.01 8.77 10.99
C TYR A 147 -4.35 8.63 12.35
N ARG A 148 -5.18 8.45 13.36
CA ARG A 148 -4.76 8.12 14.71
C ARG A 148 -5.45 6.83 15.13
N LEU A 149 -4.71 5.95 15.77
CA LEU A 149 -5.27 4.76 16.37
C LEU A 149 -5.39 4.99 17.88
N ASP A 150 -6.61 4.99 18.38
CA ASP A 150 -6.92 5.20 19.78
C ASP A 150 -7.30 3.88 20.44
N GLY A 151 -6.89 3.70 21.68
CA GLY A 151 -7.22 2.52 22.47
C GLY A 151 -6.12 1.47 22.55
N PRO A 152 -6.25 0.51 23.48
CA PRO A 152 -5.27 -0.56 23.68
C PRO A 152 -5.36 -1.62 22.58
N ALA A 153 -4.33 -2.46 22.49
CA ALA A 153 -4.33 -3.60 21.57
C ALA A 153 -5.59 -4.45 21.77
N GLY A 154 -6.24 -4.80 20.67
CA GLY A 154 -7.49 -5.59 20.69
C GLY A 154 -8.77 -4.75 20.79
N SER A 155 -8.67 -3.44 21.03
CA SER A 155 -9.82 -2.53 21.08
C SER A 155 -9.48 -1.17 20.48
N VAL A 156 -8.88 -1.18 19.29
CA VAL A 156 -8.37 0.02 18.61
C VAL A 156 -9.49 0.66 17.78
N GLU A 157 -9.66 1.97 17.95
CA GLU A 157 -10.51 2.79 17.09
C GLU A 157 -9.62 3.56 16.11
N VAL A 158 -10.00 3.54 14.83
CA VAL A 158 -9.32 4.31 13.79
C VAL A 158 -10.01 5.65 13.63
N VAL A 159 -9.28 6.73 13.87
CA VAL A 159 -9.79 8.10 13.72
C VAL A 159 -9.09 8.79 12.58
N ARG A 160 -9.85 9.22 11.57
CA ARG A 160 -9.32 10.06 10.50
C ARG A 160 -9.25 11.51 10.98
N LEU A 161 -8.07 12.11 10.86
CA LEU A 161 -7.87 13.50 11.24
C LEU A 161 -8.10 14.41 10.02
N HIS A 162 -8.89 15.44 10.22
CA HIS A 162 -9.11 16.47 9.19
C HIS A 162 -8.25 17.69 9.50
N SER A 163 -7.54 18.17 8.49
CA SER A 163 -6.76 19.42 8.58
C SER A 163 -7.63 20.65 8.35
#